data_3f32f5da315878559b0f4cd60ff639f1
#
_entry.id   3f32f5da315878559b0f4cd60ff639f1
#
_cell.length_a   1.000
_cell.length_b   1.000
_cell.length_c   1.000
_cell.angle_alpha   90.00
_cell.angle_beta   90.00
_cell.angle_gamma   90.00
#
_symmetry.space_group_name_H-M   'P 1'
#
loop_
_entity.id
_entity.type
_entity.pdbx_description
1 polymer ?
#
loop_
_entity_poly.entity_id
_entity_poly.type
_entity_poly.pdbx_seq_one_letter_code
_entity_poly.pdbx_strand_id
1 'polypeptide(L)'
;MFVILNAAMSIDGKISSRSNDSSFSSKKDLIRVHKLRASVDGIVIGISTVLEDNPMLNVRYFSTGTKNPARIIIDSKARIPLNSRIIRSSKKIQTIIATTHNASSKKIKELEKAGAQVLFSGKGKVNIKNLFQVLERLDFKKILVEGGGEINWSVLKLGLANELIVTISPVVIGRRDAKTLVEGEGIANITNGIKMKLSKTVIQNKNEIVLYYKLR
;
A
#
# COMPACT_ATOMS: atom_id res chain seq x y z
N MET A 1 1.62 6.27 15.81
CA MET A 1 0.90 6.25 14.50
C MET A 1 0.18 4.92 14.32
N PHE A 2 -1.08 4.92 13.85
CA PHE A 2 -1.86 3.72 13.61
C PHE A 2 -1.72 3.27 12.14
N VAL A 3 -1.36 2.01 11.90
CA VAL A 3 -1.05 1.48 10.57
C VAL A 3 -2.00 0.34 10.20
N ILE A 4 -2.70 0.50 9.08
CA ILE A 4 -3.62 -0.48 8.51
C ILE A 4 -3.00 -1.03 7.23
N LEU A 5 -2.89 -2.35 7.12
CA LEU A 5 -2.70 -3.01 5.83
C LEU A 5 -4.06 -3.33 5.23
N ASN A 6 -4.26 -3.04 3.95
CA ASN A 6 -5.46 -3.44 3.23
C ASN A 6 -5.10 -4.03 1.87
N ALA A 7 -5.65 -5.20 1.58
CA ALA A 7 -5.49 -5.85 0.29
C ALA A 7 -6.74 -6.67 -0.08
N ALA A 8 -6.91 -6.90 -1.38
CA ALA A 8 -7.84 -7.89 -1.92
C ALA A 8 -7.03 -9.03 -2.56
N MET A 9 -7.51 -10.25 -2.42
CA MET A 9 -6.85 -11.44 -2.97
C MET A 9 -7.87 -12.47 -3.45
N SER A 10 -7.42 -13.39 -4.29
CA SER A 10 -8.14 -14.61 -4.64
C SER A 10 -8.19 -15.59 -3.47
N ILE A 11 -9.03 -16.64 -3.58
CA ILE A 11 -9.12 -17.72 -2.56
C ILE A 11 -7.75 -18.40 -2.35
N ASP A 12 -6.93 -18.51 -3.40
CA ASP A 12 -5.59 -19.08 -3.34
C ASP A 12 -4.49 -18.04 -3.03
N GLY A 13 -4.85 -16.88 -2.45
CA GLY A 13 -3.94 -15.89 -1.89
C GLY A 13 -3.21 -15.01 -2.90
N LYS A 14 -3.65 -14.94 -4.15
CA LYS A 14 -3.02 -14.12 -5.19
C LYS A 14 -3.60 -12.71 -5.22
N ILE A 15 -2.74 -11.69 -5.36
CA ILE A 15 -3.14 -10.29 -5.43
C ILE A 15 -3.09 -9.71 -6.85
N SER A 16 -2.66 -10.49 -7.82
CA SER A 16 -2.72 -10.14 -9.25
C SER A 16 -2.78 -11.40 -10.14
N SER A 17 -3.33 -11.24 -11.33
CA SER A 17 -3.37 -12.28 -12.37
C SER A 17 -2.05 -12.34 -13.16
N ARG A 18 -1.99 -13.21 -14.18
CA ARG A 18 -0.85 -13.31 -15.10
C ARG A 18 -0.59 -12.03 -15.89
N SER A 19 -1.62 -11.27 -16.20
CA SER A 19 -1.56 -9.97 -16.90
C SER A 19 -1.37 -8.79 -15.95
N ASN A 20 -1.05 -9.03 -14.67
CA ASN A 20 -0.99 -8.05 -13.60
C ASN A 20 -2.33 -7.33 -13.32
N ASP A 21 -3.47 -7.95 -13.68
CA ASP A 21 -4.77 -7.43 -13.28
C ASP A 21 -5.01 -7.71 -11.79
N SER A 22 -5.26 -6.65 -11.02
CA SER A 22 -5.52 -6.66 -9.57
C SER A 22 -6.99 -6.34 -9.23
N SER A 23 -7.89 -6.42 -10.20
CA SER A 23 -9.32 -6.05 -10.08
C SER A 23 -10.14 -7.09 -9.32
N PHE A 24 -9.74 -7.45 -8.12
CA PHE A 24 -10.44 -8.44 -7.28
C PHE A 24 -11.68 -7.90 -6.59
N SER A 25 -11.71 -6.59 -6.32
CA SER A 25 -12.73 -5.99 -5.46
C SER A 25 -14.03 -5.74 -6.19
N SER A 26 -15.15 -6.14 -5.59
CA SER A 26 -16.49 -5.73 -6.04
C SER A 26 -16.68 -4.21 -5.90
N LYS A 27 -17.71 -3.65 -6.55
CA LYS A 27 -18.08 -2.24 -6.39
C LYS A 27 -18.32 -1.87 -4.92
N LYS A 28 -18.88 -2.77 -4.12
CA LYS A 28 -19.09 -2.57 -2.68
C LYS A 28 -17.77 -2.51 -1.92
N ASP A 29 -16.83 -3.38 -2.26
CA ASP A 29 -15.49 -3.35 -1.65
C ASP A 29 -14.70 -2.10 -2.08
N LEU A 30 -14.79 -1.68 -3.34
CA LEU A 30 -14.18 -0.43 -3.79
C LEU A 30 -14.71 0.78 -2.99
N ILE A 31 -16.02 0.85 -2.71
CA ILE A 31 -16.58 1.90 -1.86
C ILE A 31 -16.00 1.82 -0.44
N ARG A 32 -15.89 0.61 0.13
CA ARG A 32 -15.27 0.38 1.44
C ARG A 32 -13.82 0.89 1.46
N VAL A 33 -13.02 0.52 0.46
CA VAL A 33 -11.61 0.96 0.34
C VAL A 33 -11.53 2.48 0.24
N HIS A 34 -12.40 3.12 -0.53
CA HIS A 34 -12.40 4.58 -0.64
C HIS A 34 -12.83 5.29 0.66
N LYS A 35 -13.76 4.70 1.42
CA LYS A 35 -14.08 5.17 2.79
C LYS A 35 -12.86 5.03 3.71
N LEU A 36 -12.13 3.92 3.60
CA LEU A 36 -10.90 3.72 4.36
C LEU A 36 -9.83 4.76 3.98
N ARG A 37 -9.61 5.00 2.69
CA ARG A 37 -8.71 6.06 2.21
C ARG A 37 -9.07 7.45 2.74
N ALA A 38 -10.37 7.76 2.83
CA ALA A 38 -10.84 9.04 3.37
C ALA A 38 -10.63 9.17 4.90
N SER A 39 -10.37 8.08 5.60
CA SER A 39 -10.21 8.05 7.07
C SER A 39 -8.74 8.03 7.51
N VAL A 40 -7.79 8.19 6.62
CA VAL A 40 -6.35 8.13 6.90
C VAL A 40 -5.64 9.40 6.41
N ASP A 41 -4.47 9.68 7.00
CA ASP A 41 -3.66 10.84 6.63
C ASP A 41 -2.80 10.55 5.40
N GLY A 42 -2.40 9.29 5.22
CA GLY A 42 -1.55 8.89 4.09
C GLY A 42 -1.77 7.45 3.64
N ILE A 43 -1.48 7.22 2.34
CA ILE A 43 -1.49 5.90 1.71
C ILE A 43 -0.07 5.56 1.27
N VAL A 44 0.43 4.41 1.69
CA VAL A 44 1.76 3.88 1.33
C VAL A 44 1.62 2.76 0.32
N ILE A 45 2.39 2.85 -0.78
CA ILE A 45 2.56 1.76 -1.76
C ILE A 45 4.02 1.63 -2.19
N GLY A 46 4.37 0.46 -2.71
CA GLY A 46 5.64 0.24 -3.39
C GLY A 46 5.64 0.73 -4.83
N ILE A 47 6.84 1.04 -5.36
CA ILE A 47 7.00 1.51 -6.75
C ILE A 47 6.49 0.49 -7.77
N SER A 48 6.61 -0.82 -7.51
CA SER A 48 6.13 -1.85 -8.43
C SER A 48 4.64 -1.70 -8.73
N THR A 49 3.82 -1.40 -7.70
CA THR A 49 2.39 -1.13 -7.85
C THR A 49 2.13 0.10 -8.74
N VAL A 50 2.98 1.13 -8.65
CA VAL A 50 2.85 2.32 -9.52
C VAL A 50 3.18 1.99 -10.96
N LEU A 51 4.24 1.21 -11.18
CA LEU A 51 4.70 0.84 -12.53
C LEU A 51 3.71 -0.08 -13.26
N GLU A 52 2.99 -0.91 -12.52
CA GLU A 52 2.03 -1.88 -13.06
C GLU A 52 0.64 -1.27 -13.24
N ASP A 53 0.08 -0.68 -12.19
CA ASP A 53 -1.33 -0.27 -12.15
C ASP A 53 -1.53 1.21 -12.48
N ASN A 54 -0.46 2.02 -12.42
CA ASN A 54 -0.52 3.48 -12.57
C ASN A 54 -1.72 4.11 -11.82
N PRO A 55 -1.86 3.84 -10.51
CA PRO A 55 -3.06 4.20 -9.75
C PRO A 55 -3.14 5.70 -9.48
N MET A 56 -4.34 6.21 -9.19
CA MET A 56 -4.53 7.59 -8.74
C MET A 56 -4.34 7.77 -7.24
N LEU A 57 -4.61 6.74 -6.43
CA LEU A 57 -4.59 6.77 -4.96
C LEU A 57 -5.35 7.98 -4.37
N ASN A 58 -6.55 8.20 -4.84
CA ASN A 58 -7.42 9.28 -4.38
C ASN A 58 -8.75 8.74 -3.86
N VAL A 59 -9.56 9.60 -3.27
CA VAL A 59 -10.95 9.32 -2.89
C VAL A 59 -11.87 9.77 -4.03
N ARG A 60 -12.71 8.87 -4.58
CA ARG A 60 -13.56 9.20 -5.75
C ARG A 60 -14.95 8.55 -5.80
N TYR A 61 -15.22 7.53 -4.95
CA TYR A 61 -16.50 6.79 -5.02
C TYR A 61 -17.61 7.38 -4.16
N PHE A 62 -17.36 8.48 -3.49
CA PHE A 62 -18.38 9.25 -2.76
C PHE A 62 -17.91 10.69 -2.60
N SER A 63 -18.86 11.60 -2.66
CA SER A 63 -18.59 13.03 -2.42
C SER A 63 -18.71 13.29 -0.93
N THR A 64 -17.63 13.68 -0.28
CA THR A 64 -17.62 13.93 1.15
C THR A 64 -17.07 15.30 1.53
N GLY A 65 -16.60 16.07 0.53
CA GLY A 65 -15.77 17.25 0.81
C GLY A 65 -14.44 16.91 1.50
N THR A 66 -14.12 15.60 1.68
CA THR A 66 -12.93 15.17 2.40
C THR A 66 -11.66 15.41 1.60
N LYS A 67 -10.62 15.82 2.31
CA LYS A 67 -9.27 15.95 1.77
C LYS A 67 -8.75 14.57 1.32
N ASN A 68 -8.09 14.51 0.15
CA ASN A 68 -7.38 13.30 -0.22
C ASN A 68 -6.21 13.03 0.75
N PRO A 69 -5.97 11.78 1.13
CA PRO A 69 -4.78 11.42 1.89
C PRO A 69 -3.50 11.71 1.09
N ALA A 70 -2.41 11.99 1.78
CA ALA A 70 -1.10 12.05 1.15
C ALA A 70 -0.71 10.69 0.55
N ARG A 71 -0.01 10.70 -0.58
CA ARG A 71 0.45 9.49 -1.25
C ARG A 71 1.93 9.31 -0.97
N ILE A 72 2.31 8.20 -0.37
CA ILE A 72 3.69 7.87 -0.02
C ILE A 72 4.13 6.69 -0.88
N ILE A 73 5.08 6.92 -1.78
CA ILE A 73 5.59 5.90 -2.69
C ILE A 73 6.98 5.49 -2.24
N ILE A 74 7.15 4.20 -1.91
CA ILE A 74 8.45 3.63 -1.56
C ILE A 74 9.18 3.26 -2.84
N ASP A 75 10.21 4.05 -3.19
CA ASP A 75 10.96 3.92 -4.44
C ASP A 75 12.43 4.22 -4.24
N SER A 76 13.19 3.20 -3.84
CA SER A 76 14.60 3.33 -3.47
C SER A 76 15.51 3.98 -4.53
N LYS A 77 15.12 3.94 -5.81
CA LYS A 77 15.90 4.47 -6.94
C LYS A 77 15.20 5.60 -7.69
N ALA A 78 14.09 6.13 -7.17
CA ALA A 78 13.25 7.15 -7.81
C ALA A 78 12.88 6.80 -9.26
N ARG A 79 12.45 5.54 -9.50
CA ARG A 79 12.07 5.03 -10.83
C ARG A 79 10.70 5.52 -11.31
N ILE A 80 9.90 6.12 -10.41
CA ILE A 80 8.55 6.57 -10.73
C ILE A 80 8.53 7.45 -11.99
N PRO A 81 7.70 7.13 -13.00
CA PRO A 81 7.61 7.93 -14.21
C PRO A 81 7.01 9.31 -13.94
N LEU A 82 7.57 10.36 -14.54
CA LEU A 82 7.04 11.73 -14.42
C LEU A 82 5.64 11.86 -15.01
N ASN A 83 5.30 11.03 -15.99
CA ASN A 83 3.99 10.98 -16.62
C ASN A 83 2.99 10.06 -15.87
N SER A 84 3.37 9.45 -14.75
CA SER A 84 2.45 8.66 -13.92
C SER A 84 1.31 9.54 -13.39
N ARG A 85 0.12 8.95 -13.23
CA ARG A 85 -1.06 9.65 -12.71
C ARG A 85 -0.81 10.28 -11.33
N ILE A 86 0.02 9.65 -10.51
CA ILE A 86 0.42 10.16 -9.20
C ILE A 86 1.23 11.45 -9.36
N ILE A 87 2.29 11.46 -10.17
CA ILE A 87 3.17 12.64 -10.34
C ILE A 87 2.42 13.77 -11.05
N ARG A 88 1.67 13.48 -12.10
CA ARG A 88 0.86 14.52 -12.81
C ARG A 88 -0.13 15.24 -11.90
N SER A 89 -0.54 14.63 -10.80
CA SER A 89 -1.47 15.23 -9.83
C SER A 89 -0.81 15.68 -8.52
N SER A 90 0.52 15.64 -8.41
CA SER A 90 1.25 15.92 -7.16
C SER A 90 1.11 17.37 -6.66
N LYS A 91 0.88 18.32 -7.55
CA LYS A 91 0.55 19.71 -7.19
C LYS A 91 -0.82 19.88 -6.52
N LYS A 92 -1.75 18.92 -6.76
CA LYS A 92 -3.12 18.95 -6.21
C LYS A 92 -3.29 18.03 -4.99
N ILE A 93 -2.56 16.93 -4.94
CA ILE A 93 -2.63 15.94 -3.85
C ILE A 93 -1.20 15.72 -3.34
N GLN A 94 -0.98 15.98 -2.06
CA GLN A 94 0.33 15.78 -1.43
C GLN A 94 0.92 14.42 -1.80
N THR A 95 2.15 14.43 -2.29
CA THR A 95 2.84 13.23 -2.79
C THR A 95 4.26 13.22 -2.25
N ILE A 96 4.62 12.14 -1.59
CA ILE A 96 5.93 11.92 -0.98
C ILE A 96 6.58 10.73 -1.67
N ILE A 97 7.78 10.92 -2.20
CA ILE A 97 8.61 9.85 -2.75
C ILE A 97 9.68 9.52 -1.71
N ALA A 98 9.52 8.38 -1.06
CA ALA A 98 10.53 7.85 -0.14
C ALA A 98 11.61 7.13 -0.94
N THR A 99 12.83 7.64 -0.92
CA THR A 99 13.95 7.15 -1.74
C THR A 99 15.24 7.06 -0.92
N THR A 100 16.34 6.68 -1.58
CA THR A 100 17.68 6.65 -0.98
C THR A 100 18.62 7.62 -1.69
N HIS A 101 19.78 7.87 -1.11
CA HIS A 101 20.81 8.72 -1.74
C HIS A 101 21.40 8.13 -3.04
N ASN A 102 21.05 6.87 -3.38
CA ASN A 102 21.43 6.24 -4.65
C ASN A 102 20.51 6.66 -5.82
N ALA A 103 19.45 7.41 -5.56
CA ALA A 103 18.59 7.95 -6.60
C ALA A 103 19.30 9.09 -7.36
N SER A 104 19.07 9.18 -8.67
CA SER A 104 19.65 10.24 -9.50
C SER A 104 19.23 11.63 -9.03
N SER A 105 20.19 12.50 -8.76
CA SER A 105 19.93 13.90 -8.37
C SER A 105 19.13 14.67 -9.43
N LYS A 106 19.35 14.38 -10.71
CA LYS A 106 18.54 14.93 -11.81
C LYS A 106 17.06 14.51 -11.65
N LYS A 107 16.82 13.21 -11.43
CA LYS A 107 15.46 12.68 -11.26
C LYS A 107 14.75 13.26 -10.04
N ILE A 108 15.48 13.45 -8.94
CA ILE A 108 14.94 14.07 -7.72
C ILE A 108 14.47 15.50 -8.04
N LYS A 109 15.32 16.33 -8.66
CA LYS A 109 14.95 17.71 -9.06
C LYS A 109 13.72 17.74 -9.98
N GLU A 110 13.61 16.79 -10.91
CA GLU A 110 12.44 16.68 -11.80
C GLU A 110 11.15 16.35 -11.03
N LEU A 111 11.22 15.44 -10.02
CA LEU A 111 10.10 15.08 -9.17
C LEU A 111 9.64 16.25 -8.30
N GLU A 112 10.59 16.98 -7.70
CA GLU A 112 10.32 18.18 -6.90
C GLU A 112 9.71 19.30 -7.75
N LYS A 113 10.22 19.54 -8.96
CA LYS A 113 9.64 20.49 -9.92
C LYS A 113 8.21 20.10 -10.32
N ALA A 114 7.91 18.81 -10.39
CA ALA A 114 6.56 18.31 -10.63
C ALA A 114 5.62 18.46 -9.42
N GLY A 115 6.13 18.84 -8.23
CA GLY A 115 5.36 19.09 -7.02
C GLY A 115 5.36 17.92 -6.02
N ALA A 116 6.20 16.91 -6.21
CA ALA A 116 6.40 15.86 -5.22
C ALA A 116 7.42 16.29 -4.16
N GLN A 117 7.20 15.87 -2.92
CA GLN A 117 8.20 15.94 -1.86
C GLN A 117 9.09 14.70 -1.90
N VAL A 118 10.39 14.86 -1.67
CA VAL A 118 11.33 13.72 -1.63
C VAL A 118 11.84 13.54 -0.20
N LEU A 119 11.68 12.34 0.34
CA LEU A 119 12.22 11.95 1.64
C LEU A 119 13.30 10.88 1.45
N PHE A 120 14.48 11.15 2.02
CA PHE A 120 15.56 10.19 2.01
C PHE A 120 15.49 9.27 3.24
N SER A 121 15.50 7.96 3.02
CA SER A 121 15.47 6.97 4.09
C SER A 121 16.24 5.71 3.69
N GLY A 122 17.31 5.41 4.39
CA GLY A 122 18.19 4.27 4.11
C GLY A 122 19.26 4.55 3.05
N LYS A 123 20.14 3.55 2.85
CA LYS A 123 21.28 3.66 1.91
C LYS A 123 20.98 2.99 0.56
N GLY A 124 20.85 1.67 0.51
CA GLY A 124 20.58 0.91 -0.74
C GLY A 124 19.10 0.65 -1.00
N LYS A 125 18.35 0.39 0.07
CA LYS A 125 16.88 0.28 0.07
C LYS A 125 16.31 1.27 1.08
N VAL A 126 15.06 1.72 0.84
CA VAL A 126 14.33 2.55 1.79
C VAL A 126 14.21 1.81 3.12
N ASN A 127 14.65 2.44 4.20
CA ASN A 127 14.44 1.92 5.54
C ASN A 127 13.02 2.22 6.00
N ILE A 128 12.17 1.19 5.98
CA ILE A 128 10.73 1.30 6.29
C ILE A 128 10.51 1.81 7.72
N LYS A 129 11.26 1.29 8.70
CA LYS A 129 11.14 1.71 10.11
C LYS A 129 11.43 3.21 10.26
N ASN A 130 12.53 3.67 9.68
CA ASN A 130 12.90 5.08 9.70
C ASN A 130 11.88 5.96 8.96
N LEU A 131 11.41 5.51 7.79
CA LEU A 131 10.35 6.22 7.04
C LEU A 131 9.11 6.44 7.91
N PHE A 132 8.61 5.40 8.58
CA PHE A 132 7.43 5.50 9.42
C PHE A 132 7.65 6.42 10.63
N GLN A 133 8.84 6.42 11.22
CA GLN A 133 9.21 7.38 12.28
C GLN A 133 9.22 8.83 11.76
N VAL A 134 9.71 9.06 10.55
CA VAL A 134 9.67 10.39 9.92
C VAL A 134 8.23 10.83 9.65
N LEU A 135 7.40 9.95 9.11
CA LEU A 135 5.98 10.25 8.89
C LEU A 135 5.25 10.59 10.20
N GLU A 136 5.54 9.88 11.28
CA GLU A 136 4.98 10.19 12.60
C GLU A 136 5.39 11.57 13.12
N ARG A 137 6.66 11.97 12.92
CA ARG A 137 7.16 13.33 13.25
C ARG A 137 6.52 14.41 12.36
N LEU A 138 6.11 14.06 11.13
CA LEU A 138 5.34 14.93 10.23
C LEU A 138 3.83 14.92 10.53
N ASP A 139 3.45 14.45 11.72
CA ASP A 139 2.08 14.42 12.25
C ASP A 139 1.10 13.49 11.52
N PHE A 140 1.60 12.48 10.80
CA PHE A 140 0.74 11.43 10.29
C PHE A 140 0.29 10.54 11.46
N LYS A 141 -1.00 10.52 11.76
CA LYS A 141 -1.59 9.72 12.85
C LYS A 141 -2.06 8.35 12.37
N LYS A 142 -2.54 8.26 11.13
CA LYS A 142 -3.12 7.05 10.56
C LYS A 142 -2.65 6.83 9.13
N ILE A 143 -2.06 5.67 8.86
CA ILE A 143 -1.52 5.28 7.56
C ILE A 143 -2.24 4.04 7.04
N LEU A 144 -2.57 4.05 5.76
CA LEU A 144 -3.05 2.90 5.02
C LEU A 144 -1.93 2.37 4.12
N VAL A 145 -1.59 1.09 4.25
CA VAL A 145 -0.64 0.40 3.36
C VAL A 145 -1.45 -0.44 2.38
N GLU A 146 -1.33 -0.14 1.09
CA GLU A 146 -2.02 -0.87 0.02
C GLU A 146 -1.07 -1.72 -0.84
N GLY A 147 0.05 -2.10 -0.28
CA GLY A 147 0.94 -3.11 -0.84
C GLY A 147 2.07 -2.59 -1.73
N GLY A 148 2.71 -3.40 -2.65
CA GLY A 148 2.60 -4.84 -2.84
C GLY A 148 3.15 -5.74 -1.72
N GLY A 149 3.26 -7.02 -2.07
CA GLY A 149 3.60 -8.07 -1.11
C GLY A 149 4.89 -7.85 -0.32
N GLU A 150 5.95 -7.32 -0.94
CA GLU A 150 7.22 -7.00 -0.27
C GLU A 150 7.05 -5.88 0.79
N ILE A 151 6.22 -4.88 0.51
CA ILE A 151 5.94 -3.80 1.47
C ILE A 151 5.11 -4.35 2.61
N ASN A 152 4.09 -5.16 2.31
CA ASN A 152 3.28 -5.83 3.33
C ASN A 152 4.15 -6.67 4.25
N TRP A 153 5.06 -7.48 3.69
CA TRP A 153 6.03 -8.26 4.47
C TRP A 153 6.87 -7.38 5.38
N SER A 154 7.47 -6.33 4.82
CA SER A 154 8.35 -5.44 5.58
C SER A 154 7.62 -4.78 6.76
N VAL A 155 6.38 -4.31 6.54
CA VAL A 155 5.57 -3.67 7.57
C VAL A 155 5.16 -4.66 8.66
N LEU A 156 4.77 -5.90 8.28
CA LEU A 156 4.40 -6.97 9.20
C LEU A 156 5.60 -7.46 10.01
N LYS A 157 6.73 -7.76 9.35
CA LYS A 157 7.96 -8.23 9.99
C LYS A 157 8.51 -7.24 11.03
N LEU A 158 8.41 -5.94 10.74
CA LEU A 158 8.86 -4.88 11.64
C LEU A 158 7.86 -4.58 12.78
N GLY A 159 6.72 -5.27 12.85
CA GLY A 159 5.69 -5.05 13.87
C GLY A 159 5.05 -3.65 13.79
N LEU A 160 5.06 -3.03 12.61
CA LEU A 160 4.52 -1.68 12.42
C LEU A 160 3.00 -1.68 12.20
N ALA A 161 2.42 -2.79 11.71
CA ALA A 161 0.99 -2.87 11.46
C ALA A 161 0.20 -3.07 12.75
N ASN A 162 -0.93 -2.39 12.87
CA ASN A 162 -1.92 -2.55 13.93
C ASN A 162 -3.11 -3.39 13.47
N GLU A 163 -3.47 -3.26 12.20
CA GLU A 163 -4.62 -3.95 11.61
C GLU A 163 -4.29 -4.46 10.22
N LEU A 164 -4.78 -5.65 9.88
CA LEU A 164 -4.79 -6.20 8.53
C LEU A 164 -6.24 -6.41 8.10
N ILE A 165 -6.62 -5.82 6.98
CA ILE A 165 -7.92 -5.99 6.34
C ILE A 165 -7.70 -6.72 5.02
N VAL A 166 -8.32 -7.89 4.87
CA VAL A 166 -8.19 -8.71 3.66
C VAL A 166 -9.56 -8.99 3.08
N THR A 167 -9.75 -8.60 1.83
CA THR A 167 -10.91 -9.01 1.03
C THR A 167 -10.55 -10.27 0.27
N ILE A 168 -11.31 -11.34 0.47
CA ILE A 168 -11.21 -12.60 -0.27
C ILE A 168 -12.27 -12.59 -1.36
N SER A 169 -11.81 -12.50 -2.60
CA SER A 169 -12.66 -12.55 -3.79
C SER A 169 -12.93 -14.02 -4.18
N PRO A 170 -14.13 -14.38 -4.65
CA PRO A 170 -14.52 -15.76 -4.95
C PRO A 170 -13.93 -16.25 -6.28
N VAL A 171 -12.64 -16.09 -6.47
CA VAL A 171 -11.89 -16.50 -7.66
C VAL A 171 -10.61 -17.25 -7.28
N VAL A 172 -10.17 -18.15 -8.15
CA VAL A 172 -8.87 -18.84 -8.05
C VAL A 172 -8.04 -18.42 -9.25
N ILE A 173 -6.80 -18.01 -9.01
CA ILE A 173 -5.87 -17.54 -10.05
C ILE A 173 -4.88 -18.65 -10.44
N GLY A 174 -4.46 -19.48 -9.49
CA GLY A 174 -3.39 -20.45 -9.69
C GLY A 174 -2.04 -19.78 -9.88
N ARG A 175 -1.24 -20.26 -10.77
CA ARG A 175 0.09 -19.74 -11.15
C ARG A 175 1.08 -19.66 -9.98
N ARG A 176 2.16 -20.42 -10.14
CA ARG A 176 3.19 -20.57 -9.10
C ARG A 176 3.89 -19.25 -8.72
N ASP A 177 4.16 -18.41 -9.70
CA ASP A 177 4.89 -17.14 -9.59
C ASP A 177 3.99 -15.89 -9.56
N ALA A 178 2.66 -16.08 -9.39
CA ALA A 178 1.74 -14.93 -9.20
C ALA A 178 1.97 -14.30 -7.82
N LYS A 179 1.94 -12.97 -7.78
CA LYS A 179 2.12 -12.19 -6.54
C LYS A 179 1.12 -12.60 -5.48
N THR A 180 1.62 -12.67 -4.24
CA THR A 180 0.83 -13.02 -3.08
C THR A 180 0.65 -11.83 -2.13
N LEU A 181 -0.28 -11.98 -1.18
CA LEU A 181 -0.56 -10.96 -0.16
C LEU A 181 0.71 -10.48 0.57
N VAL A 182 1.64 -11.40 0.82
CA VAL A 182 2.88 -11.15 1.55
C VAL A 182 4.03 -11.86 0.85
N GLU A 183 5.08 -11.12 0.46
CA GLU A 183 6.27 -11.63 -0.24
C GLU A 183 7.55 -11.18 0.47
N GLY A 184 8.43 -12.12 0.78
CA GLY A 184 9.70 -11.85 1.45
C GLY A 184 10.45 -13.13 1.76
N GLU A 185 11.46 -13.04 2.64
CA GLU A 185 12.25 -14.21 3.06
C GLU A 185 11.44 -15.25 3.85
N GLY A 186 10.23 -14.87 4.32
CA GLY A 186 9.37 -15.76 5.08
C GLY A 186 9.84 -16.05 6.50
N ILE A 187 9.13 -16.96 7.17
CA ILE A 187 9.42 -17.45 8.52
C ILE A 187 9.55 -18.97 8.46
N ALA A 188 10.64 -19.49 8.98
CA ALA A 188 10.97 -20.91 8.84
C ALA A 188 9.98 -21.85 9.53
N ASN A 189 9.47 -21.45 10.71
CA ASN A 189 8.58 -22.29 11.53
C ASN A 189 7.25 -21.59 11.79
N ILE A 190 6.14 -22.30 11.65
CA ILE A 190 4.78 -21.76 11.88
C ILE A 190 4.63 -21.18 13.29
N THR A 191 5.28 -21.78 14.29
CA THR A 191 5.25 -21.29 15.69
C THR A 191 5.77 -19.86 15.84
N ASN A 192 6.70 -19.44 14.95
CA ASN A 192 7.29 -18.11 14.92
C ASN A 192 6.51 -17.16 14.00
N GLY A 193 5.43 -17.65 13.38
CA GLY A 193 4.58 -16.84 12.50
C GLY A 193 4.01 -15.62 13.20
N ILE A 194 3.77 -14.56 12.44
CA ILE A 194 3.15 -13.32 12.94
C ILE A 194 1.71 -13.62 13.34
N LYS A 195 1.44 -13.59 14.63
CA LYS A 195 0.13 -13.95 15.19
C LYS A 195 -0.82 -12.77 15.11
N MET A 196 -2.06 -13.06 14.70
CA MET A 196 -3.12 -12.09 14.55
C MET A 196 -4.39 -12.59 15.24
N LYS A 197 -5.24 -11.66 15.67
CA LYS A 197 -6.55 -11.96 16.25
C LYS A 197 -7.64 -11.50 15.29
N LEU A 198 -8.49 -12.41 14.82
CA LEU A 198 -9.68 -12.06 14.06
C LEU A 198 -10.60 -11.19 14.93
N SER A 199 -10.92 -9.99 14.45
CA SER A 199 -11.76 -9.04 15.16
C SER A 199 -13.14 -8.88 14.52
N LYS A 200 -13.24 -9.05 13.19
CA LYS A 200 -14.50 -8.91 12.46
C LYS A 200 -14.45 -9.67 11.14
N THR A 201 -15.59 -10.22 10.75
CA THR A 201 -15.85 -10.80 9.42
C THR A 201 -17.07 -10.13 8.81
N VAL A 202 -17.00 -9.78 7.54
CA VAL A 202 -18.12 -9.19 6.78
C VAL A 202 -18.29 -9.94 5.48
N ILE A 203 -19.46 -10.48 5.24
CA ILE A 203 -19.83 -11.06 3.93
C ILE A 203 -20.40 -9.95 3.06
N GLN A 204 -19.84 -9.77 1.87
CA GLN A 204 -20.29 -8.82 0.88
C GLN A 204 -20.84 -9.53 -0.35
N ASN A 205 -21.93 -9.01 -0.91
CA ASN A 205 -22.55 -9.53 -2.17
C ASN A 205 -22.73 -11.06 -2.20
N LYS A 206 -22.93 -11.69 -1.03
CA LYS A 206 -23.07 -13.14 -0.82
C LYS A 206 -21.82 -13.99 -1.09
N ASN A 207 -20.82 -13.49 -1.82
CA ASN A 207 -19.69 -14.30 -2.30
C ASN A 207 -18.31 -13.76 -1.89
N GLU A 208 -18.20 -12.52 -1.45
CA GLU A 208 -16.94 -11.86 -1.08
C GLU A 208 -16.86 -11.72 0.44
N ILE A 209 -15.72 -12.05 1.04
CA ILE A 209 -15.50 -12.01 2.49
C ILE A 209 -14.44 -10.97 2.81
N VAL A 210 -14.73 -10.09 3.75
CA VAL A 210 -13.73 -9.15 4.29
C VAL A 210 -13.39 -9.55 5.72
N LEU A 211 -12.13 -9.85 5.96
CA LEU A 211 -11.58 -10.24 7.26
C LEU A 211 -10.80 -9.07 7.84
N TYR A 212 -11.02 -8.81 9.11
CA TYR A 212 -10.31 -7.79 9.89
C TYR A 212 -9.53 -8.46 11.00
N TYR A 213 -8.21 -8.35 10.96
CA TYR A 213 -7.32 -8.89 11.97
C TYR A 213 -6.62 -7.77 12.71
N LYS A 214 -6.52 -7.90 14.04
CA LYS A 214 -5.65 -7.09 14.88
C LYS A 214 -4.33 -7.80 15.08
N LEU A 215 -3.23 -7.07 14.93
CA LEU A 215 -1.89 -7.52 15.27
C LEU A 215 -1.64 -7.23 16.76
N ARG A 216 -0.93 -8.14 17.41
CA ARG A 216 -0.57 -8.03 18.84
C ARG A 216 0.72 -7.25 19.02
#